data_7601b05e9c2352ca1088c6d184977604
#
_entry.id   7601b05e9c2352ca1088c6d184977604
#
_cell.length_a   1.000
_cell.length_b   1.000
_cell.length_c   1.000
_cell.angle_alpha   90.00
_cell.angle_beta   90.00
_cell.angle_gamma   90.00
#
_symmetry.space_group_name_H-M   'P 1'
#
loop_
_entity.id
_entity.type
_entity.pdbx_description
1 polymer ?
#
loop_
_entity_poly.entity_id
_entity_poly.type
_entity_poly.pdbx_seq_one_letter_code
_entity_poly.pdbx_strand_id
1 'polypeptide(L)'
;SLNEGGFVENTINAFDGNTVHTFHTEGAGGGHAPDIMVVCGQDNVLPSSTTPTNPYCKNTLDELFYMTMVCHNLNPKIPDDVAFAESRIRKQTEAAEDVLQDMGALSMMTSDAQAMGRVGEVAMRTWQLASKMKKVRGPLDGDSKYDDNNRIKRYVAKYTINPAICNGISDYVGSIEVGKYADLNIWDPKYFGTKPDMVIKNGMITYGIAGDPSSSLPTPEPVLERFLYGAEGRAVNHTCVTY
;
A
#
# COMPACT_ATOMS: atom_id res chain seq x y z
N SER A 1 -2.82 13.06 13.60
CA SER A 1 -1.61 12.74 14.35
C SER A 1 -1.77 13.22 15.76
N LEU A 2 -1.84 12.29 16.64
CA LEU A 2 -1.97 12.62 18.05
C LEU A 2 -0.58 12.92 18.59
N ASN A 3 -0.35 14.20 18.96
CA ASN A 3 0.66 14.64 19.89
C ASN A 3 2.10 14.29 19.53
N GLU A 4 2.68 15.03 18.65
CA GLU A 4 4.12 15.13 18.60
C GLU A 4 4.63 15.43 20.02
N GLY A 5 5.46 14.54 20.57
CA GLY A 5 5.99 14.65 21.93
C GLY A 5 5.11 14.10 23.06
N GLY A 6 3.94 13.54 22.78
CA GLY A 6 3.17 12.78 23.77
C GLY A 6 3.67 11.34 23.94
N PHE A 7 3.28 10.69 25.02
CA PHE A 7 3.56 9.25 25.22
C PHE A 7 2.51 8.40 24.48
N VAL A 8 2.95 7.40 23.72
CA VAL A 8 2.08 6.53 22.95
C VAL A 8 1.10 5.76 23.85
N GLU A 9 1.53 5.38 25.05
CA GLU A 9 0.73 4.69 26.04
C GLU A 9 -0.51 5.50 26.46
N ASN A 10 -0.39 6.80 26.59
CA ASN A 10 -1.51 7.67 26.92
C ASN A 10 -2.55 7.67 25.79
N THR A 11 -2.09 7.64 24.56
CA THR A 11 -2.97 7.55 23.40
C THR A 11 -3.66 6.19 23.33
N ILE A 12 -2.93 5.08 23.52
CA ILE A 12 -3.49 3.73 23.56
C ILE A 12 -4.56 3.63 24.66
N ASN A 13 -4.25 4.10 25.86
CA ASN A 13 -5.16 4.06 27.01
C ASN A 13 -6.43 4.89 26.80
N ALA A 14 -6.34 6.00 26.03
CA ALA A 14 -7.49 6.83 25.72
C ALA A 14 -8.54 6.14 24.86
N PHE A 15 -8.17 5.10 24.11
CA PHE A 15 -9.11 4.30 23.32
C PHE A 15 -9.84 3.24 24.13
N ASP A 16 -9.37 2.96 25.36
CA ASP A 16 -10.04 2.05 26.31
C ASP A 16 -10.46 0.69 25.68
N GLY A 17 -9.57 0.10 24.91
CA GLY A 17 -9.78 -1.18 24.21
C GLY A 17 -10.68 -1.11 22.97
N ASN A 18 -11.21 0.06 22.61
CA ASN A 18 -11.97 0.23 21.38
C ASN A 18 -11.07 0.04 20.15
N THR A 19 -11.61 -0.54 19.10
CA THR A 19 -10.89 -0.73 17.84
C THR A 19 -10.51 0.60 17.22
N VAL A 20 -9.25 0.73 16.86
CA VAL A 20 -8.69 1.95 16.26
C VAL A 20 -7.79 1.62 15.08
N HIS A 21 -7.84 2.46 14.05
CA HIS A 21 -6.90 2.43 12.94
C HIS A 21 -5.76 3.44 13.17
N THR A 22 -4.52 2.99 13.02
CA THR A 22 -3.36 3.86 13.08
C THR A 22 -2.70 3.96 11.70
N PHE A 23 -2.51 5.21 11.23
CA PHE A 23 -1.76 5.51 10.02
C PHE A 23 -0.29 5.76 10.35
N HIS A 24 0.60 5.58 9.35
CA HIS A 24 2.04 5.83 9.49
C HIS A 24 2.63 5.16 10.73
N THR A 25 2.27 3.90 10.94
CA THR A 25 2.68 3.17 12.16
C THR A 25 4.19 2.92 12.22
N GLU A 26 4.89 3.09 11.11
CA GLU A 26 6.37 3.11 11.07
C GLU A 26 6.96 4.41 11.66
N GLY A 27 6.15 5.45 11.83
CA GLY A 27 6.55 6.72 12.42
C GLY A 27 6.90 7.83 11.44
N ALA A 28 6.89 7.61 10.11
CA ALA A 28 7.20 8.63 9.10
C ALA A 28 6.23 9.82 9.10
N GLY A 29 5.00 9.60 9.57
CA GLY A 29 4.00 10.67 9.76
C GLY A 29 4.32 11.65 10.88
N GLY A 30 5.40 11.46 11.61
CA GLY A 30 5.79 12.24 12.77
C GLY A 30 5.14 11.77 14.07
N GLY A 31 5.30 12.53 15.13
CA GLY A 31 4.70 12.22 16.41
C GLY A 31 5.52 11.21 17.23
N HIS A 32 4.96 10.06 17.48
CA HIS A 32 5.53 9.06 18.39
C HIS A 32 6.64 8.17 17.77
N ALA A 33 7.30 8.58 16.71
CA ALA A 33 8.39 7.79 16.13
C ALA A 33 9.62 7.73 17.09
N PRO A 34 10.22 6.55 17.32
CA PRO A 34 9.87 5.23 16.79
C PRO A 34 8.78 4.48 17.59
N ASP A 35 8.31 5.07 18.68
CA ASP A 35 7.53 4.39 19.72
C ASP A 35 6.15 3.94 19.22
N ILE A 36 5.62 4.63 18.21
CA ILE A 36 4.31 4.28 17.60
C ILE A 36 4.25 2.82 17.13
N MET A 37 5.37 2.21 16.77
CA MET A 37 5.41 0.82 16.31
C MET A 37 4.95 -0.18 17.37
N VAL A 38 4.97 0.17 18.65
CA VAL A 38 4.48 -0.67 19.75
C VAL A 38 3.00 -1.03 19.60
N VAL A 39 2.22 -0.19 18.90
CA VAL A 39 0.80 -0.44 18.65
C VAL A 39 0.55 -1.68 17.78
N CYS A 40 1.55 -2.15 17.04
CA CYS A 40 1.47 -3.41 16.29
C CYS A 40 1.27 -4.65 17.17
N GLY A 41 1.53 -4.53 18.47
CA GLY A 41 1.30 -5.58 19.47
C GLY A 41 -0.03 -5.46 20.22
N GLN A 42 -0.90 -4.50 19.84
CA GLN A 42 -2.20 -4.30 20.50
C GLN A 42 -3.30 -4.99 19.73
N ASP A 43 -4.13 -5.76 20.40
CA ASP A 43 -5.20 -6.55 19.78
C ASP A 43 -6.33 -5.70 19.19
N ASN A 44 -6.51 -4.48 19.68
CA ASN A 44 -7.53 -3.54 19.25
C ASN A 44 -7.05 -2.56 18.17
N VAL A 45 -5.80 -2.64 17.73
CA VAL A 45 -5.24 -1.71 16.74
C VAL A 45 -5.13 -2.36 15.37
N LEU A 46 -5.61 -1.65 14.36
CA LEU A 46 -5.45 -1.99 12.94
C LEU A 46 -4.35 -1.08 12.35
N PRO A 47 -3.10 -1.52 12.35
CA PRO A 47 -2.00 -0.66 11.91
C PRO A 47 -1.83 -0.68 10.39
N SER A 48 -1.50 0.47 9.83
CA SER A 48 -1.15 0.62 8.43
C SER A 48 0.16 1.36 8.23
N SER A 49 0.81 1.10 7.12
CA SER A 49 1.91 1.90 6.61
C SER A 49 1.68 2.33 5.17
N THR A 50 2.51 3.19 4.64
CA THR A 50 2.30 3.84 3.35
C THR A 50 3.32 3.42 2.30
N THR A 51 2.93 3.49 1.03
CA THR A 51 3.78 3.10 -0.09
C THR A 51 5.11 3.85 -0.20
N PRO A 52 5.23 5.15 0.16
CA PRO A 52 6.51 5.84 0.06
C PRO A 52 7.66 5.21 0.87
N THR A 53 7.34 4.53 1.96
CA THR A 53 8.33 3.88 2.83
C THR A 53 8.63 2.43 2.43
N ASN A 54 7.84 1.84 1.54
CA ASN A 54 7.89 0.41 1.18
C ASN A 54 8.19 0.18 -0.31
N PRO A 55 9.01 -0.83 -0.62
CA PRO A 55 9.94 -1.52 0.27
C PRO A 55 11.14 -0.64 0.61
N TYR A 56 11.70 -0.78 1.79
CA TYR A 56 12.93 -0.08 2.17
C TYR A 56 14.09 -0.45 1.23
N CYS A 57 14.73 0.53 0.64
CA CYS A 57 15.83 0.37 -0.31
C CYS A 57 16.89 1.46 -0.12
N LYS A 58 17.93 1.44 -0.96
CA LYS A 58 19.06 2.36 -0.86
C LYS A 58 18.65 3.84 -0.85
N ASN A 59 17.63 4.20 -1.61
CA ASN A 59 17.23 5.60 -1.81
C ASN A 59 16.03 6.01 -0.93
N THR A 60 15.47 5.11 -0.13
CA THR A 60 14.22 5.38 0.62
C THR A 60 14.35 6.59 1.53
N LEU A 61 15.45 6.72 2.25
CA LEU A 61 15.64 7.83 3.18
C LEU A 61 15.74 9.17 2.46
N ASP A 62 16.52 9.23 1.39
CA ASP A 62 16.73 10.46 0.62
C ASP A 62 15.42 10.88 -0.09
N GLU A 63 14.71 9.91 -0.66
CA GLU A 63 13.42 10.13 -1.31
C GLU A 63 12.38 10.62 -0.31
N LEU A 64 12.29 9.98 0.86
CA LEU A 64 11.35 10.36 1.91
C LEU A 64 11.68 11.73 2.51
N PHE A 65 12.95 12.03 2.71
CA PHE A 65 13.41 13.35 3.15
C PHE A 65 12.98 14.43 2.17
N TYR A 66 13.26 14.22 0.88
CA TYR A 66 12.86 15.17 -0.16
C TYR A 66 11.34 15.35 -0.23
N MET A 67 10.58 14.28 -0.15
CA MET A 67 9.12 14.33 -0.13
C MET A 67 8.61 15.10 1.10
N THR A 68 9.18 14.86 2.27
CA THR A 68 8.83 15.59 3.50
C THR A 68 9.08 17.08 3.33
N MET A 69 10.24 17.48 2.82
CA MET A 69 10.56 18.88 2.55
C MET A 69 9.54 19.54 1.62
N VAL A 70 9.19 18.86 0.52
CA VAL A 70 8.25 19.40 -0.48
C VAL A 70 6.82 19.46 0.06
N CYS A 71 6.33 18.37 0.64
CA CYS A 71 4.92 18.27 1.06
C CYS A 71 4.59 19.14 2.27
N HIS A 72 5.58 19.43 3.11
CA HIS A 72 5.42 20.35 4.23
C HIS A 72 5.85 21.79 3.92
N ASN A 73 6.17 22.08 2.65
CA ASN A 73 6.61 23.39 2.20
C ASN A 73 7.81 23.94 3.02
N LEU A 74 8.75 23.05 3.31
CA LEU A 74 9.95 23.36 4.07
C LEU A 74 11.05 23.94 3.17
N ASN A 75 11.90 24.78 3.74
CA ASN A 75 12.99 25.40 3.02
C ASN A 75 14.34 24.75 3.38
N PRO A 76 15.05 24.13 2.43
CA PRO A 76 16.33 23.47 2.71
C PRO A 76 17.45 24.40 3.15
N LYS A 77 17.25 25.72 3.08
CA LYS A 77 18.20 26.74 3.57
C LYS A 77 17.95 27.15 5.01
N ILE A 78 16.85 26.69 5.61
CA ILE A 78 16.51 26.97 7.02
C ILE A 78 16.86 25.74 7.84
N PRO A 79 17.81 25.84 8.78
CA PRO A 79 18.23 24.69 9.60
C PRO A 79 17.10 24.04 10.40
N ASP A 80 16.17 24.81 10.90
CA ASP A 80 15.04 24.30 11.69
C ASP A 80 14.09 23.45 10.82
N ASP A 81 13.87 23.84 9.57
CA ASP A 81 13.06 23.08 8.59
C ASP A 81 13.72 21.74 8.25
N VAL A 82 15.04 21.76 8.06
CA VAL A 82 15.83 20.55 7.82
C VAL A 82 15.78 19.62 9.02
N ALA A 83 15.98 20.15 10.23
CA ALA A 83 15.92 19.39 11.47
C ALA A 83 14.53 18.79 11.70
N PHE A 84 13.47 19.50 11.36
CA PHE A 84 12.10 18.98 11.40
C PHE A 84 11.92 17.77 10.46
N ALA A 85 12.35 17.88 9.21
CA ALA A 85 12.27 16.78 8.27
C ALA A 85 13.07 15.55 8.73
N GLU A 86 14.32 15.76 9.17
CA GLU A 86 15.19 14.71 9.69
C GLU A 86 14.63 14.01 10.93
N SER A 87 13.93 14.74 11.79
CA SER A 87 13.35 14.18 13.02
C SER A 87 12.27 13.15 12.76
N ARG A 88 11.64 13.17 11.57
CA ARG A 88 10.54 12.27 11.16
C ARG A 88 11.02 11.02 10.44
N ILE A 89 12.27 10.97 10.02
CA ILE A 89 12.81 9.91 9.19
C ILE A 89 13.85 9.14 9.98
N ARG A 90 13.56 7.85 10.23
CA ARG A 90 14.43 6.99 11.03
C ARG A 90 14.72 5.70 10.28
N LYS A 91 15.96 5.52 9.93
CA LYS A 91 16.43 4.34 9.20
C LYS A 91 15.98 3.02 9.82
N GLN A 92 16.01 2.94 11.14
CA GLN A 92 15.71 1.72 11.87
C GLN A 92 14.22 1.35 11.78
N THR A 93 13.34 2.30 11.91
CA THR A 93 11.89 2.08 11.81
C THR A 93 11.47 1.79 10.39
N GLU A 94 12.00 2.53 9.42
CA GLU A 94 11.74 2.31 8.01
C GLU A 94 12.22 0.91 7.55
N ALA A 95 13.37 0.47 8.03
CA ALA A 95 13.86 -0.88 7.70
C ALA A 95 13.07 -1.99 8.41
N ALA A 96 12.63 -1.75 9.64
CA ALA A 96 11.83 -2.71 10.41
C ALA A 96 10.41 -2.86 9.86
N GLU A 97 9.87 -1.83 9.23
CA GLU A 97 8.55 -1.84 8.62
C GLU A 97 8.36 -3.00 7.64
N ASP A 98 9.32 -3.25 6.78
CA ASP A 98 9.27 -4.35 5.81
C ASP A 98 9.07 -5.70 6.50
N VAL A 99 9.75 -5.91 7.63
CA VAL A 99 9.66 -7.13 8.43
C VAL A 99 8.29 -7.24 9.09
N LEU A 100 7.79 -6.17 9.68
CA LEU A 100 6.46 -6.12 10.31
C LEU A 100 5.34 -6.35 9.28
N GLN A 101 5.51 -5.83 8.08
CA GLN A 101 4.60 -6.11 6.98
C GLN A 101 4.59 -7.60 6.61
N ASP A 102 5.75 -8.23 6.52
CA ASP A 102 5.86 -9.65 6.18
C ASP A 102 5.39 -10.58 7.31
N MET A 103 5.54 -10.17 8.56
CA MET A 103 4.99 -10.86 9.72
C MET A 103 3.45 -10.75 9.82
N GLY A 104 2.85 -9.76 9.17
CA GLY A 104 1.44 -9.45 9.27
C GLY A 104 1.09 -8.52 10.44
N ALA A 105 2.09 -8.05 11.19
CA ALA A 105 1.91 -7.10 12.28
C ALA A 105 1.41 -5.74 11.79
N LEU A 106 1.90 -5.29 10.62
CA LEU A 106 1.29 -4.22 9.85
C LEU A 106 0.25 -4.82 8.91
N SER A 107 -1.02 -4.57 9.17
CA SER A 107 -2.13 -5.26 8.53
C SER A 107 -2.53 -4.68 7.18
N MET A 108 -2.22 -3.41 6.92
CA MET A 108 -2.64 -2.70 5.71
C MET A 108 -1.51 -1.92 5.06
N MET A 109 -1.63 -1.79 3.74
CA MET A 109 -0.81 -0.91 2.91
C MET A 109 -1.68 0.21 2.37
N THR A 110 -1.29 1.46 2.60
CA THR A 110 -2.01 2.65 2.14
C THR A 110 -1.17 3.47 1.17
N SER A 111 -1.78 4.45 0.52
CA SER A 111 -1.11 5.21 -0.55
C SER A 111 -0.52 6.54 -0.10
N ASP A 112 -1.10 7.15 0.93
CA ASP A 112 -0.84 8.56 1.28
C ASP A 112 -1.02 9.53 0.10
N ALA A 113 -2.02 9.28 -0.74
CA ALA A 113 -2.17 9.94 -2.06
C ALA A 113 -2.43 11.44 -1.99
N GLN A 114 -2.95 11.94 -0.85
CA GLN A 114 -3.27 13.36 -0.70
C GLN A 114 -2.03 14.24 -0.55
N ALA A 115 -0.92 13.70 -0.03
CA ALA A 115 0.27 14.49 0.26
C ALA A 115 1.56 13.87 -0.26
N MET A 116 1.93 12.67 0.23
CA MET A 116 3.27 12.11 0.04
C MET A 116 3.28 10.77 -0.72
N GLY A 117 2.18 10.37 -1.35
CA GLY A 117 2.11 9.07 -2.01
C GLY A 117 1.31 9.05 -3.30
N ARG A 118 1.20 7.85 -3.88
CA ARG A 118 0.54 7.61 -5.15
C ARG A 118 -0.38 6.41 -5.05
N VAL A 119 -1.68 6.60 -5.25
CA VAL A 119 -2.67 5.52 -5.17
C VAL A 119 -2.36 4.36 -6.14
N GLY A 120 -1.90 4.67 -7.35
CA GLY A 120 -1.58 3.66 -8.37
C GLY A 120 -0.39 2.75 -8.03
N GLU A 121 0.42 3.11 -7.04
CA GLU A 121 1.59 2.33 -6.64
C GLU A 121 1.31 1.30 -5.53
N VAL A 122 0.13 1.33 -4.90
CA VAL A 122 -0.16 0.47 -3.74
C VAL A 122 0.04 -1.01 -4.07
N ALA A 123 -0.60 -1.50 -5.11
CA ALA A 123 -0.48 -2.91 -5.49
C ALA A 123 0.95 -3.27 -5.88
N MET A 124 1.58 -2.47 -6.75
CA MET A 124 2.93 -2.74 -7.24
C MET A 124 3.97 -2.77 -6.11
N ARG A 125 3.97 -1.77 -5.23
CA ARG A 125 4.92 -1.70 -4.11
C ARG A 125 4.67 -2.80 -3.08
N THR A 126 3.42 -3.19 -2.85
CA THR A 126 3.08 -4.33 -2.01
C THR A 126 3.72 -5.62 -2.54
N TRP A 127 3.68 -5.85 -3.86
CA TRP A 127 4.31 -7.03 -4.46
C TRP A 127 5.83 -6.94 -4.53
N GLN A 128 6.39 -5.76 -4.73
CA GLN A 128 7.84 -5.54 -4.61
C GLN A 128 8.33 -5.86 -3.19
N LEU A 129 7.57 -5.47 -2.18
CA LEU A 129 7.85 -5.80 -0.79
C LEU A 129 7.76 -7.31 -0.54
N ALA A 130 6.70 -7.97 -1.00
CA ALA A 130 6.54 -9.42 -0.89
C ALA A 130 7.74 -10.17 -1.51
N SER A 131 8.14 -9.75 -2.71
CA SER A 131 9.29 -10.32 -3.42
C SER A 131 10.61 -10.10 -2.66
N LYS A 132 10.83 -8.91 -2.12
CA LYS A 132 11.99 -8.61 -1.26
C LYS A 132 12.00 -9.50 -0.03
N MET A 133 10.87 -9.59 0.68
CA MET A 133 10.79 -10.35 1.91
C MET A 133 10.97 -11.86 1.69
N LYS A 134 10.48 -12.41 0.58
CA LYS A 134 10.80 -13.79 0.20
C LYS A 134 12.30 -14.03 0.08
N LYS A 135 13.02 -13.11 -0.55
CA LYS A 135 14.48 -13.21 -0.71
C LYS A 135 15.24 -13.07 0.60
N VAL A 136 14.77 -12.20 1.49
CA VAL A 136 15.45 -11.87 2.75
C VAL A 136 15.12 -12.87 3.86
N ARG A 137 13.87 -13.30 3.96
CA ARG A 137 13.36 -14.13 5.06
C ARG A 137 13.03 -15.57 4.68
N GLY A 138 13.02 -15.89 3.38
CA GLY A 138 12.61 -17.23 2.89
C GLY A 138 11.08 -17.39 2.84
N PRO A 139 10.59 -18.63 2.69
CA PRO A 139 9.16 -18.93 2.69
C PRO A 139 8.50 -18.62 4.04
N LEU A 140 7.22 -18.29 4.02
CA LEU A 140 6.41 -18.24 5.26
C LEU A 140 6.08 -19.64 5.74
N ASP A 141 5.63 -19.74 7.00
CA ASP A 141 5.13 -20.99 7.54
C ASP A 141 3.98 -21.55 6.68
N GLY A 142 4.13 -22.78 6.24
CA GLY A 142 3.20 -23.43 5.31
C GLY A 142 3.43 -23.13 3.83
N ASP A 143 4.32 -22.21 3.48
CA ASP A 143 4.81 -22.02 2.13
C ASP A 143 6.07 -22.86 1.89
N SER A 144 6.43 -23.06 0.62
CA SER A 144 7.60 -23.83 0.23
C SER A 144 8.52 -23.04 -0.71
N LYS A 145 9.60 -23.69 -1.14
CA LYS A 145 10.47 -23.15 -2.18
C LYS A 145 9.72 -22.93 -3.50
N TYR A 146 8.64 -23.67 -3.72
CA TYR A 146 7.93 -23.76 -5.00
C TYR A 146 6.56 -23.06 -4.99
N ASP A 147 6.07 -22.65 -3.83
CA ASP A 147 4.79 -21.94 -3.70
C ASP A 147 4.90 -20.85 -2.62
N ASP A 148 4.05 -19.83 -2.75
CA ASP A 148 3.97 -18.66 -1.87
C ASP A 148 2.52 -18.37 -1.47
N ASN A 149 1.67 -19.38 -1.40
CA ASN A 149 0.23 -19.19 -1.24
C ASN A 149 -0.14 -18.41 0.02
N ASN A 150 0.55 -18.64 1.15
CA ASN A 150 0.30 -17.91 2.39
C ASN A 150 0.80 -16.47 2.30
N ARG A 151 1.97 -16.25 1.69
CA ARG A 151 2.47 -14.90 1.45
C ARG A 151 1.54 -14.13 0.52
N ILE A 152 1.10 -14.73 -0.59
CA ILE A 152 0.17 -14.11 -1.53
C ILE A 152 -1.12 -13.70 -0.82
N LYS A 153 -1.75 -14.59 -0.06
CA LYS A 153 -2.96 -14.28 0.71
C LYS A 153 -2.74 -13.12 1.69
N ARG A 154 -1.62 -13.13 2.43
CA ARG A 154 -1.27 -12.08 3.38
C ARG A 154 -1.12 -10.71 2.69
N TYR A 155 -0.44 -10.67 1.56
CA TYR A 155 -0.16 -9.41 0.88
C TYR A 155 -1.36 -8.89 0.08
N VAL A 156 -2.17 -9.73 -0.53
CA VAL A 156 -3.44 -9.33 -1.15
C VAL A 156 -4.38 -8.73 -0.11
N ALA A 157 -4.49 -9.34 1.07
CA ALA A 157 -5.35 -8.86 2.13
C ALA A 157 -5.06 -7.41 2.56
N LYS A 158 -3.79 -6.97 2.44
CA LYS A 158 -3.36 -5.62 2.88
C LYS A 158 -4.02 -4.47 2.14
N TYR A 159 -4.49 -4.68 0.93
CA TYR A 159 -5.16 -3.64 0.13
C TYR A 159 -6.55 -4.07 -0.37
N THR A 160 -7.06 -5.19 0.14
CA THR A 160 -8.40 -5.70 -0.18
C THR A 160 -9.25 -5.85 1.08
N ILE A 161 -9.27 -7.03 1.71
CA ILE A 161 -10.17 -7.32 2.83
C ILE A 161 -9.82 -6.55 4.11
N ASN A 162 -8.53 -6.37 4.44
CA ASN A 162 -8.16 -5.69 5.67
C ASN A 162 -8.63 -4.21 5.71
N PRO A 163 -8.40 -3.39 4.66
CA PRO A 163 -8.97 -2.06 4.62
C PRO A 163 -10.51 -2.07 4.53
N ALA A 164 -11.14 -3.08 3.93
CA ALA A 164 -12.58 -3.19 3.92
C ALA A 164 -13.15 -3.42 5.33
N ILE A 165 -12.52 -4.28 6.13
CA ILE A 165 -12.85 -4.48 7.55
C ILE A 165 -12.65 -3.18 8.33
N CYS A 166 -11.49 -2.54 8.15
CA CYS A 166 -11.14 -1.30 8.84
C CYS A 166 -12.17 -0.18 8.61
N ASN A 167 -12.72 -0.11 7.39
CA ASN A 167 -13.71 0.91 7.01
C ASN A 167 -15.16 0.45 7.21
N GLY A 168 -15.41 -0.74 7.75
CA GLY A 168 -16.78 -1.26 8.00
C GLY A 168 -17.57 -1.58 6.72
N ILE A 169 -16.89 -1.87 5.61
CA ILE A 169 -17.52 -2.17 4.31
C ILE A 169 -17.23 -3.60 3.81
N SER A 170 -16.70 -4.45 4.67
CA SER A 170 -16.31 -5.82 4.33
C SER A 170 -17.50 -6.71 3.90
N ASP A 171 -18.71 -6.36 4.25
CA ASP A 171 -19.92 -7.07 3.81
C ASP A 171 -20.20 -6.87 2.30
N TYR A 172 -19.63 -5.84 1.71
CA TYR A 172 -19.88 -5.45 0.31
C TYR A 172 -18.68 -5.66 -0.60
N VAL A 173 -17.46 -5.50 -0.09
CA VAL A 173 -16.21 -5.52 -0.88
C VAL A 173 -15.07 -6.18 -0.12
N GLY A 174 -13.93 -6.36 -0.80
CA GLY A 174 -12.67 -6.82 -0.20
C GLY A 174 -12.39 -8.30 -0.33
N SER A 175 -13.38 -9.12 -0.66
CA SER A 175 -13.22 -10.56 -0.92
C SER A 175 -14.17 -11.04 -2.01
N ILE A 176 -13.85 -12.20 -2.59
CA ILE A 176 -14.68 -12.83 -3.61
C ILE A 176 -15.64 -13.79 -2.91
N GLU A 177 -16.83 -13.30 -2.63
CA GLU A 177 -17.89 -14.04 -1.93
C GLU A 177 -19.25 -13.73 -2.55
N VAL A 178 -20.16 -14.71 -2.48
CA VAL A 178 -21.55 -14.53 -2.96
C VAL A 178 -22.23 -13.44 -2.10
N GLY A 179 -22.84 -12.47 -2.78
CA GLY A 179 -23.52 -11.34 -2.14
C GLY A 179 -22.70 -10.05 -2.10
N LYS A 180 -21.39 -10.12 -2.40
CA LYS A 180 -20.55 -8.92 -2.52
C LYS A 180 -20.53 -8.39 -3.97
N TYR A 181 -20.11 -7.14 -4.12
CA TYR A 181 -19.91 -6.56 -5.44
C TYR A 181 -18.90 -7.36 -6.25
N ALA A 182 -19.20 -7.57 -7.52
CA ALA A 182 -18.30 -8.21 -8.48
C ALA A 182 -17.25 -7.21 -8.98
N ASP A 183 -16.36 -6.81 -8.06
CA ASP A 183 -15.19 -5.98 -8.31
C ASP A 183 -13.97 -6.91 -8.43
N LEU A 184 -13.59 -7.25 -9.65
CA LEU A 184 -12.65 -8.32 -9.93
C LEU A 184 -11.55 -7.85 -10.87
N ASN A 185 -10.34 -8.35 -10.64
CA ASN A 185 -9.21 -8.21 -11.55
C ASN A 185 -8.78 -9.58 -12.04
N ILE A 186 -8.53 -9.68 -13.34
CA ILE A 186 -8.04 -10.91 -13.99
C ILE A 186 -6.63 -10.64 -14.48
N TRP A 187 -5.68 -11.52 -14.11
CA TRP A 187 -4.28 -11.46 -14.52
C TRP A 187 -3.82 -12.78 -15.14
N ASP A 188 -2.92 -12.71 -16.09
CA ASP A 188 -2.01 -13.83 -16.34
C ASP A 188 -1.15 -14.02 -15.06
N PRO A 189 -1.06 -15.24 -14.51
CA PRO A 189 -0.26 -15.52 -13.30
C PRO A 189 1.19 -15.05 -13.37
N LYS A 190 1.78 -14.97 -14.58
CA LYS A 190 3.14 -14.46 -14.78
C LYS A 190 3.29 -12.98 -14.45
N TYR A 191 2.21 -12.23 -14.57
CA TYR A 191 2.16 -10.78 -14.41
C TYR A 191 1.31 -10.34 -13.22
N PHE A 192 1.06 -11.27 -12.30
CA PHE A 192 0.26 -11.00 -11.11
C PHE A 192 0.79 -9.78 -10.32
N GLY A 193 -0.11 -8.91 -9.93
CA GLY A 193 0.23 -7.68 -9.20
C GLY A 193 0.72 -6.51 -10.07
N THR A 194 0.83 -6.71 -11.38
CA THR A 194 1.05 -5.64 -12.36
C THR A 194 -0.27 -5.18 -12.97
N LYS A 195 -0.26 -4.68 -14.20
CA LYS A 195 -1.48 -4.30 -14.90
C LYS A 195 -2.32 -5.53 -15.21
N PRO A 196 -3.59 -5.60 -14.84
CA PRO A 196 -4.45 -6.74 -15.11
C PRO A 196 -4.82 -6.85 -16.60
N ASP A 197 -5.17 -8.04 -17.04
CA ASP A 197 -5.69 -8.26 -18.37
C ASP A 197 -7.13 -7.72 -18.49
N MET A 198 -7.88 -7.79 -17.39
CA MET A 198 -9.25 -7.30 -17.34
C MET A 198 -9.58 -6.78 -15.93
N VAL A 199 -10.34 -5.69 -15.88
CA VAL A 199 -10.95 -5.16 -14.66
C VAL A 199 -12.46 -5.18 -14.81
N ILE A 200 -13.12 -5.79 -13.85
CA ILE A 200 -14.58 -5.84 -13.74
C ILE A 200 -14.98 -5.00 -12.53
N LYS A 201 -15.86 -4.07 -12.73
CA LYS A 201 -16.42 -3.22 -11.67
C LYS A 201 -17.93 -3.43 -11.60
N ASN A 202 -18.40 -3.88 -10.45
CA ASN A 202 -19.82 -4.17 -10.24
C ASN A 202 -20.45 -5.07 -11.33
N GLY A 203 -19.68 -6.07 -11.76
CA GLY A 203 -20.09 -7.01 -12.81
C GLY A 203 -19.94 -6.51 -14.26
N MET A 204 -19.48 -5.28 -14.45
CA MET A 204 -19.24 -4.69 -15.78
C MET A 204 -17.73 -4.62 -16.08
N ILE A 205 -17.36 -4.97 -17.32
CA ILE A 205 -15.97 -4.80 -17.77
C ILE A 205 -15.70 -3.30 -17.92
N THR A 206 -14.71 -2.80 -17.21
CA THR A 206 -14.30 -1.38 -17.25
C THR A 206 -12.93 -1.19 -17.87
N TYR A 207 -12.17 -2.28 -18.02
CA TYR A 207 -10.86 -2.30 -18.65
C TYR A 207 -10.59 -3.68 -19.23
N GLY A 208 -9.96 -3.74 -20.38
CA GLY A 208 -9.52 -4.97 -21.03
C GLY A 208 -8.39 -4.71 -22.00
N ILE A 209 -7.60 -5.75 -22.29
CA ILE A 209 -6.56 -5.71 -23.32
C ILE A 209 -7.26 -5.72 -24.69
N ALA A 210 -6.82 -4.84 -25.59
CA ALA A 210 -7.37 -4.80 -26.96
C ALA A 210 -7.18 -6.13 -27.67
N GLY A 211 -8.27 -6.62 -28.28
CA GLY A 211 -8.29 -7.91 -28.99
C GLY A 211 -8.71 -9.09 -28.15
N ASP A 212 -9.16 -8.90 -26.92
CA ASP A 212 -9.82 -9.96 -26.15
C ASP A 212 -11.16 -10.33 -26.86
N PRO A 213 -11.31 -11.58 -27.35
CA PRO A 213 -12.51 -11.99 -28.06
C PRO A 213 -13.75 -12.02 -27.16
N SER A 214 -13.58 -12.01 -25.83
CA SER A 214 -14.68 -11.99 -24.87
C SER A 214 -15.20 -10.58 -24.58
N SER A 215 -14.49 -9.55 -24.96
CA SER A 215 -14.94 -8.17 -24.80
C SER A 215 -15.95 -7.84 -25.91
N SER A 216 -17.21 -8.09 -25.63
CA SER A 216 -18.31 -7.88 -26.57
C SER A 216 -18.94 -6.48 -26.46
N LEU A 217 -18.22 -5.49 -26.01
CA LEU A 217 -18.73 -4.12 -25.97
C LEU A 217 -18.80 -3.54 -27.38
N PRO A 218 -19.94 -2.96 -27.77
CA PRO A 218 -20.16 -2.52 -29.15
C PRO A 218 -19.33 -1.31 -29.57
N THR A 219 -18.82 -0.54 -28.61
CA THR A 219 -17.99 0.64 -28.85
C THR A 219 -17.00 0.85 -27.73
N PRO A 220 -15.75 0.39 -27.90
CA PRO A 220 -14.69 0.77 -26.97
C PRO A 220 -14.48 2.29 -26.99
N GLU A 221 -14.45 2.90 -25.81
CA GLU A 221 -14.11 4.30 -25.73
C GLU A 221 -12.65 4.53 -26.15
N PRO A 222 -12.34 5.60 -26.87
CA PRO A 222 -10.97 5.89 -27.23
C PRO A 222 -10.15 6.15 -25.98
N VAL A 223 -9.03 5.47 -25.86
CA VAL A 223 -8.04 5.74 -24.82
C VAL A 223 -7.44 7.11 -25.08
N LEU A 224 -7.76 8.08 -24.24
CA LEU A 224 -7.06 9.34 -24.22
C LEU A 224 -5.71 9.14 -23.57
N GLU A 225 -4.66 9.04 -24.38
CA GLU A 225 -3.29 9.01 -23.87
C GLU A 225 -3.00 10.33 -23.13
N ARG A 226 -2.94 10.26 -21.81
CA ARG A 226 -2.28 11.29 -21.03
C ARG A 226 -0.84 10.86 -20.86
N PHE A 227 0.08 11.69 -21.31
CA PHE A 227 1.49 11.54 -20.98
C PHE A 227 1.65 11.74 -19.47
N LEU A 228 1.52 10.66 -18.73
CA LEU A 228 1.84 10.66 -17.32
C LEU A 228 3.34 10.45 -17.19
N TYR A 229 3.97 11.26 -16.38
CA TYR A 229 5.32 11.03 -15.90
C TYR A 229 5.32 9.73 -15.09
N GLY A 230 5.72 8.64 -15.68
CA GLY A 230 5.77 7.35 -15.02
C GLY A 230 5.87 6.22 -16.05
N ALA A 231 6.52 5.17 -15.67
CA ALA A 231 7.08 4.10 -16.47
C ALA A 231 6.07 3.15 -17.14
N GLU A 232 5.00 3.65 -17.73
CA GLU A 232 4.21 2.81 -18.63
C GLU A 232 4.83 2.87 -20.02
N GLY A 233 5.36 1.73 -20.47
CA GLY A 233 5.89 1.60 -21.82
C GLY A 233 4.81 1.90 -22.86
N ARG A 234 5.16 2.61 -23.94
CA ARG A 234 4.26 2.96 -25.05
C ARG A 234 3.44 1.76 -25.57
N ALA A 235 4.02 0.57 -25.59
CA ALA A 235 3.36 -0.64 -26.03
C ALA A 235 2.12 -1.00 -25.19
N VAL A 236 2.16 -0.76 -23.89
CA VAL A 236 1.05 -1.06 -22.98
C VAL A 236 -0.13 -0.12 -23.22
N ASN A 237 0.14 1.16 -23.47
CA ASN A 237 -0.90 2.15 -23.73
C ASN A 237 -1.62 1.92 -25.07
N HIS A 238 -0.93 1.36 -26.06
CA HIS A 238 -1.52 1.04 -27.36
C HIS A 238 -2.32 -0.27 -27.40
N THR A 239 -2.18 -1.11 -26.38
CA THR A 239 -2.85 -2.43 -26.33
C THR A 239 -4.03 -2.47 -25.37
N CYS A 240 -4.37 -1.35 -24.72
CA CYS A 240 -5.45 -1.30 -23.73
C CYS A 240 -6.62 -0.45 -24.23
N VAL A 241 -7.82 -0.95 -24.00
CA VAL A 241 -9.07 -0.26 -24.25
C VAL A 241 -9.79 -0.05 -22.93
N THR A 242 -10.25 1.16 -22.65
CA THR A 242 -11.13 1.44 -21.50
C THR A 242 -12.58 1.41 -21.99
N TYR A 243 -13.42 0.68 -21.27
CA TYR A 243 -14.84 0.53 -21.57
C TYR A 243 -15.68 1.40 -20.64
#